data_5eb44c7855fa65ed181c4a5c8c3e0a34
#
_entry.id   5eb44c7855fa65ed181c4a5c8c3e0a34
#
_cell.length_a   1.000
_cell.length_b   1.000
_cell.length_c   1.000
_cell.angle_alpha   90.00
_cell.angle_beta   90.00
_cell.angle_gamma   90.00
#
_symmetry.space_group_name_H-M   'P 1'
#
loop_
_entity.id
_entity.type
_entity.pdbx_description
1 polymer ?
#
loop_
_entity_poly.entity_id
_entity_poly.type
_entity_poly.pdbx_seq_one_letter_code
_entity_poly.pdbx_strand_id
1 'polypeptide(L)'
;MKHVAPIRRDLGLKTFFNMLGPLVNPSKPNKQMVGVFSLELQRIYRYLLEETKQQYSILHALDGYDEISLTGDTKVVSNSGTAMINAASFSIETPQANQIGGGKSIADAADIFMQVLKG
;
A
#
# COMPACT_ATOMS: atom_id res chain seq x y z
N MET A 1 -14.31 3.82 17.20
CA MET A 1 -14.38 3.70 15.70
C MET A 1 -15.79 3.63 15.14
N LYS A 2 -16.76 2.91 15.75
CA LYS A 2 -18.14 2.77 15.21
C LYS A 2 -18.88 4.10 14.95
N HIS A 3 -18.70 5.12 15.80
CA HIS A 3 -19.39 6.42 15.66
C HIS A 3 -18.77 7.37 14.62
N VAL A 4 -17.52 7.12 14.22
CA VAL A 4 -16.81 7.96 13.25
C VAL A 4 -16.92 7.42 11.81
N ALA A 5 -17.25 6.13 11.65
CA ALA A 5 -17.31 5.47 10.35
C ALA A 5 -18.34 6.07 9.38
N PRO A 6 -19.58 6.44 9.82
CA PRO A 6 -20.56 7.08 8.94
C PRO A 6 -20.05 8.45 8.44
N ILE A 7 -19.56 9.28 9.36
CA ILE A 7 -19.06 10.64 9.06
C ILE A 7 -17.88 10.58 8.06
N ARG A 8 -16.98 9.60 8.20
CA ARG A 8 -15.88 9.40 7.26
C ARG A 8 -16.37 9.04 5.86
N ARG A 9 -17.42 8.22 5.77
CA ARG A 9 -18.03 7.83 4.48
C ARG A 9 -18.68 9.03 3.81
N ASP A 10 -19.39 9.85 4.56
CA ASP A 10 -20.11 11.03 4.06
C ASP A 10 -19.13 12.12 3.59
N LEU A 11 -18.00 12.27 4.27
CA LEU A 11 -16.98 13.25 3.89
C LEU A 11 -16.18 12.85 2.65
N GLY A 12 -16.06 11.55 2.34
CA GLY A 12 -15.30 11.06 1.19
C GLY A 12 -13.81 11.45 1.17
N LEU A 13 -13.31 12.04 2.25
CA LEU A 13 -11.95 12.56 2.34
C LEU A 13 -11.01 11.59 3.05
N LYS A 14 -9.74 11.56 2.60
CA LYS A 14 -8.66 10.92 3.34
C LYS A 14 -8.42 11.72 4.62
N THR A 15 -8.80 11.14 5.75
CA THR A 15 -8.67 11.78 7.06
C THR A 15 -7.40 11.34 7.77
N PHE A 16 -6.99 12.05 8.82
CA PHE A 16 -5.89 11.68 9.71
C PHE A 16 -5.97 10.21 10.18
N PHE A 17 -7.17 9.68 10.40
CA PHE A 17 -7.37 8.27 10.77
C PHE A 17 -6.89 7.27 9.72
N ASN A 18 -6.83 7.64 8.44
CA ASN A 18 -6.27 6.79 7.39
C ASN A 18 -4.74 6.66 7.51
N MET A 19 -4.12 7.65 8.15
CA MET A 19 -2.67 7.69 8.35
C MET A 19 -2.23 7.01 9.67
N LEU A 20 -3.10 6.92 10.68
CA LEU A 20 -2.71 6.39 11.98
C LEU A 20 -2.68 4.87 12.07
N GLY A 21 -3.48 4.17 11.27
CA GLY A 21 -3.66 2.72 11.39
C GLY A 21 -2.36 1.93 11.53
N PRO A 22 -1.41 2.08 10.62
CA PRO A 22 -0.13 1.38 10.69
C PRO A 22 0.75 1.76 11.89
N LEU A 23 0.62 3.00 12.39
CA LEU A 23 1.47 3.54 13.46
C LEU A 23 0.98 3.17 14.87
N VAL A 24 -0.29 2.79 15.02
CA VAL A 24 -0.92 2.51 16.32
C VAL A 24 -1.19 1.01 16.55
N ASN A 25 -0.47 0.14 15.85
CA ASN A 25 -0.61 -1.30 16.02
C ASN A 25 -0.20 -1.71 17.45
N PRO A 26 -1.13 -2.22 18.26
CA PRO A 26 -0.84 -2.58 19.67
C PRO A 26 0.15 -3.73 19.80
N SER A 27 0.32 -4.55 18.77
CA SER A 27 1.29 -5.66 18.75
C SER A 27 2.74 -5.21 18.66
N LYS A 28 3.01 -3.92 18.36
CA LYS A 28 4.35 -3.33 18.23
C LYS A 28 5.32 -4.25 17.48
N PRO A 29 5.04 -4.59 16.22
CA PRO A 29 5.85 -5.55 15.47
C PRO A 29 7.29 -5.04 15.32
N ASN A 30 8.26 -5.93 15.35
CA ASN A 30 9.67 -5.58 15.10
C ASN A 30 9.97 -5.26 13.64
N LYS A 31 9.12 -5.74 12.73
CA LYS A 31 9.21 -5.53 11.28
C LYS A 31 7.86 -5.08 10.75
N GLN A 32 7.86 -4.05 9.91
CA GLN A 32 6.63 -3.50 9.36
C GLN A 32 6.81 -3.13 7.88
N MET A 33 5.84 -3.52 7.05
CA MET A 33 5.70 -3.03 5.70
C MET A 33 4.42 -2.19 5.62
N VAL A 34 4.51 -1.00 5.04
CA VAL A 34 3.41 -0.04 4.96
C VAL A 34 3.30 0.54 3.57
N GLY A 35 2.14 0.42 2.95
CA GLY A 35 1.79 1.17 1.76
C GLY A 35 1.21 2.53 2.12
N VAL A 36 1.58 3.54 1.35
CA VAL A 36 1.10 4.91 1.52
C VAL A 36 0.65 5.51 0.20
N PHE A 37 -0.36 6.36 0.23
CA PHE A 37 -1.00 6.91 -0.96
C PHE A 37 -0.33 8.16 -1.54
N SER A 38 0.78 8.62 -0.95
CA SER A 38 1.53 9.77 -1.49
C SER A 38 2.99 9.76 -1.05
N LEU A 39 3.86 10.40 -1.86
CA LEU A 39 5.28 10.59 -1.53
C LEU A 39 5.48 11.48 -0.29
N GLU A 40 4.57 12.43 -0.05
CA GLU A 40 4.62 13.26 1.15
C GLU A 40 4.39 12.42 2.40
N LEU A 41 3.37 11.57 2.39
CA LEU A 41 3.09 10.65 3.49
C LEU A 41 4.23 9.65 3.68
N GLN A 42 4.85 9.16 2.59
CA GLN A 42 6.04 8.31 2.65
C GLN A 42 7.17 8.98 3.42
N ARG A 43 7.41 10.27 3.19
CA ARG A 43 8.42 11.05 3.90
C ARG A 43 8.09 11.21 5.38
N ILE A 44 6.83 11.50 5.73
CA ILE A 44 6.38 11.63 7.11
C ILE A 44 6.58 10.31 7.87
N TYR A 45 6.14 9.19 7.27
CA TYR A 45 6.31 7.87 7.85
C TYR A 45 7.78 7.48 8.06
N ARG A 46 8.63 7.86 7.11
CA ARG A 46 10.07 7.66 7.25
C ARG A 46 10.59 8.31 8.53
N TYR A 47 10.34 9.60 8.74
CA TYR A 47 10.77 10.30 9.95
C TYR A 47 10.23 9.66 11.23
N LEU A 48 8.96 9.28 11.23
CA LEU A 48 8.36 8.64 12.41
C LEU A 48 8.95 7.27 12.71
N LEU A 49 9.22 6.46 11.67
CA LEU A 49 9.74 5.11 11.85
C LEU A 49 11.26 5.08 12.08
N GLU A 50 12.01 6.08 11.62
CA GLU A 50 13.43 6.26 11.92
C GLU A 50 13.67 6.44 13.44
N GLU A 51 12.74 7.07 14.15
CA GLU A 51 12.79 7.21 15.63
C GLU A 51 12.51 5.89 16.36
N THR A 52 12.01 4.89 15.68
CA THR A 52 11.73 3.57 16.23
C THR A 52 12.93 2.63 16.02
N LYS A 53 13.01 1.55 16.79
CA LYS A 53 13.98 0.48 16.56
C LYS A 53 13.47 -0.59 15.60
N GLN A 54 12.35 -0.34 14.91
CA GLN A 54 11.73 -1.27 13.99
C GLN A 54 12.47 -1.33 12.67
N GLN A 55 12.47 -2.50 12.04
CA GLN A 55 12.76 -2.62 10.62
C GLN A 55 11.50 -2.26 9.84
N TYR A 56 11.63 -1.35 8.86
CA TYR A 56 10.49 -0.91 8.09
C TYR A 56 10.78 -0.88 6.59
N SER A 57 9.70 -1.01 5.81
CA SER A 57 9.65 -0.71 4.38
C SER A 57 8.38 0.08 4.11
N ILE A 58 8.50 1.26 3.53
CA ILE A 58 7.38 2.14 3.18
C ILE A 58 7.29 2.19 1.67
N LEU A 59 6.13 1.82 1.12
CA LEU A 59 5.89 1.65 -0.30
C LEU A 59 4.98 2.76 -0.83
N HIS A 60 5.27 3.27 -2.02
CA HIS A 60 4.38 4.12 -2.79
C HIS A 60 4.64 3.91 -4.27
N ALA A 61 3.64 3.43 -4.99
CA ALA A 61 3.69 3.30 -6.44
C ALA A 61 3.45 4.66 -7.12
N LEU A 62 4.28 5.01 -8.09
CA LEU A 62 4.22 6.32 -8.75
C LEU A 62 2.97 6.50 -9.61
N ASP A 63 2.29 5.42 -9.94
CA ASP A 63 0.97 5.40 -10.59
C ASP A 63 -0.20 5.55 -9.59
N GLY A 64 0.08 5.80 -8.29
CA GLY A 64 -0.87 6.23 -7.27
C GLY A 64 -1.35 5.18 -6.29
N TYR A 65 -0.86 3.94 -6.39
CA TYR A 65 -1.24 2.86 -5.47
C TYR A 65 -0.38 2.87 -4.19
N ASP A 66 -0.94 2.36 -3.12
CA ASP A 66 -0.28 2.15 -1.82
C ASP A 66 0.26 0.72 -1.66
N GLU A 67 0.62 0.11 -2.78
CA GLU A 67 1.17 -1.25 -2.88
C GLU A 67 2.26 -1.32 -3.97
N ILE A 68 2.89 -2.48 -4.17
CA ILE A 68 3.82 -2.69 -5.28
C ILE A 68 2.99 -2.81 -6.56
N SER A 69 3.13 -1.82 -7.45
CA SER A 69 2.44 -1.83 -8.74
C SER A 69 3.16 -2.73 -9.74
N LEU A 70 2.38 -3.49 -10.51
CA LEU A 70 2.88 -4.22 -11.67
C LEU A 70 2.91 -3.35 -12.93
N THR A 71 2.19 -2.22 -12.94
CA THR A 71 2.05 -1.32 -14.10
C THR A 71 2.96 -0.12 -14.07
N GLY A 72 3.65 0.12 -12.95
CA GLY A 72 4.52 1.28 -12.78
C GLY A 72 5.65 1.03 -11.79
N ASP A 73 6.49 2.04 -11.63
CA ASP A 73 7.56 2.01 -10.64
C ASP A 73 7.02 2.26 -9.24
N THR A 74 7.50 1.49 -8.27
CA THR A 74 7.20 1.67 -6.85
C THR A 74 8.45 2.14 -6.12
N LYS A 75 8.33 3.26 -5.43
CA LYS A 75 9.36 3.76 -4.54
C LYS A 75 9.28 3.06 -3.19
N VAL A 76 10.37 2.44 -2.78
CA VAL A 76 10.53 1.77 -1.48
C VAL A 76 11.52 2.54 -0.64
N VAL A 77 11.12 2.92 0.57
CA VAL A 77 12.00 3.55 1.57
C VAL A 77 12.09 2.62 2.78
N SER A 78 13.31 2.29 3.17
CA SER A 78 13.57 1.36 4.28
C SER A 78 14.74 1.80 5.15
N ASN A 79 15.04 1.06 6.20
CA ASN A 79 16.24 1.30 7.03
C ASN A 79 17.55 1.23 6.21
N SER A 80 17.59 0.46 5.12
CA SER A 80 18.75 0.33 4.25
C SER A 80 18.87 1.41 3.16
N GLY A 81 17.86 2.27 3.04
CA GLY A 81 17.85 3.35 2.05
C GLY A 81 16.59 3.36 1.17
N THR A 82 16.74 3.96 0.00
CA THR A 82 15.67 4.10 -0.99
C THR A 82 15.97 3.28 -2.24
N ALA A 83 14.98 2.56 -2.73
CA ALA A 83 15.05 1.81 -3.98
C ALA A 83 13.82 2.07 -4.85
N MET A 84 13.96 1.86 -6.15
CA MET A 84 12.86 1.79 -7.10
C MET A 84 12.72 0.34 -7.54
N ILE A 85 11.50 -0.19 -7.48
CA ILE A 85 11.16 -1.55 -7.91
C ILE A 85 9.98 -1.51 -8.87
N ASN A 86 9.90 -2.48 -9.76
CA ASN A 86 8.81 -2.66 -10.72
C ASN A 86 8.64 -4.15 -11.04
N ALA A 87 7.74 -4.50 -11.95
CA ALA A 87 7.48 -5.87 -12.35
C ALA A 87 8.74 -6.61 -12.81
N ALA A 88 9.62 -5.94 -13.56
CA ALA A 88 10.87 -6.53 -14.05
C ALA A 88 11.84 -6.89 -12.90
N SER A 89 11.79 -6.20 -11.76
CA SER A 89 12.57 -6.54 -10.56
C SER A 89 12.25 -7.93 -10.01
N PHE A 90 11.10 -8.48 -10.37
CA PHE A 90 10.62 -9.82 -9.98
C PHE A 90 10.60 -10.80 -11.16
N SER A 91 11.21 -10.45 -12.29
CA SER A 91 11.17 -11.24 -13.54
C SER A 91 9.73 -11.43 -14.06
N ILE A 92 8.85 -10.46 -13.81
CA ILE A 92 7.47 -10.44 -14.28
C ILE A 92 7.39 -9.46 -15.44
N GLU A 93 6.73 -9.87 -16.54
CA GLU A 93 6.42 -8.98 -17.65
C GLU A 93 5.40 -7.92 -17.19
N THR A 94 5.62 -6.65 -17.58
CA THR A 94 4.71 -5.57 -17.20
C THR A 94 3.34 -5.74 -17.87
N PRO A 95 2.27 -6.00 -17.11
CA PRO A 95 0.95 -6.19 -17.69
C PRO A 95 0.34 -4.85 -18.13
N GLN A 96 -0.63 -4.91 -19.03
CA GLN A 96 -1.48 -3.76 -19.33
C GLN A 96 -2.45 -3.53 -18.15
N ALA A 97 -2.77 -2.27 -17.86
CA ALA A 97 -3.66 -1.92 -16.74
C ALA A 97 -5.04 -2.61 -16.80
N ASN A 98 -5.55 -2.91 -18.01
CA ASN A 98 -6.81 -3.63 -18.18
C ASN A 98 -6.73 -5.13 -17.84
N GLN A 99 -5.53 -5.70 -17.76
CA GLN A 99 -5.31 -7.12 -17.43
C GLN A 99 -5.32 -7.38 -15.92
N ILE A 100 -5.05 -6.35 -15.12
CA ILE A 100 -5.04 -6.43 -13.65
C ILE A 100 -6.31 -5.86 -13.00
N GLY A 101 -7.31 -5.51 -13.80
CA GLY A 101 -8.57 -4.97 -13.29
C GLY A 101 -9.36 -6.00 -12.49
N GLY A 102 -9.95 -5.58 -11.37
CA GLY A 102 -10.72 -6.44 -10.45
C GLY A 102 -12.11 -6.85 -10.93
N GLY A 103 -12.45 -6.68 -12.23
CA GLY A 103 -13.78 -6.97 -12.75
C GLY A 103 -14.77 -5.81 -12.56
N LYS A 104 -15.99 -6.00 -13.06
CA LYS A 104 -17.07 -4.98 -13.02
C LYS A 104 -18.15 -5.30 -11.99
N SER A 105 -18.16 -6.50 -11.44
CA SER A 105 -19.12 -6.96 -10.45
C SER A 105 -18.42 -7.70 -9.30
N ILE A 106 -19.15 -7.89 -8.20
CA ILE A 106 -18.66 -8.69 -7.06
C ILE A 106 -18.39 -10.14 -7.48
N ALA A 107 -19.21 -10.68 -8.38
CA ALA A 107 -19.01 -12.03 -8.91
C ALA A 107 -17.72 -12.14 -9.71
N ASP A 108 -17.47 -11.19 -10.65
CA ASP A 108 -16.23 -11.16 -11.41
C ASP A 108 -15.00 -11.05 -10.49
N ALA A 109 -15.06 -10.20 -9.47
CA ALA A 109 -13.98 -10.04 -8.51
C ALA A 109 -13.72 -11.31 -7.70
N ALA A 110 -14.78 -12.05 -7.32
CA ALA A 110 -14.66 -13.32 -6.64
C ALA A 110 -14.02 -14.40 -7.53
N ASP A 111 -14.39 -14.46 -8.79
CA ASP A 111 -13.82 -15.38 -9.76
C ASP A 111 -12.35 -15.11 -10.02
N ILE A 112 -11.98 -13.83 -10.22
CA ILE A 112 -10.58 -13.41 -10.35
C ILE A 112 -9.77 -13.78 -9.10
N PHE A 113 -10.31 -13.49 -7.91
CA PHE A 113 -9.66 -13.86 -6.64
C PHE A 113 -9.41 -15.37 -6.54
N MET A 114 -10.40 -16.19 -6.91
CA MET A 114 -10.26 -17.63 -6.91
C MET A 114 -9.25 -18.14 -7.94
N GLN A 115 -9.12 -17.46 -9.10
CA GLN A 115 -8.09 -17.79 -10.09
C GLN A 115 -6.70 -17.48 -9.54
N VAL A 116 -6.49 -16.32 -8.93
CA VAL A 116 -5.21 -15.94 -8.31
C VAL A 116 -4.78 -16.94 -7.22
N LEU A 117 -5.72 -17.44 -6.42
CA LEU A 117 -5.43 -18.44 -5.40
C LEU A 117 -5.03 -19.81 -5.96
N LYS A 118 -5.44 -20.13 -7.17
CA LYS A 118 -5.10 -21.40 -7.83
C LYS A 118 -3.76 -21.36 -8.56
N GLY A 119 -3.22 -20.20 -8.84
CA GLY A 119 -1.97 -19.97 -9.58
C GLY A 119 -2.21 -19.91 -11.08
#